data_838587c01bb3eeff38f85a10bcd3791c
#
_entry.id   838587c01bb3eeff38f85a10bcd3791c
#
_cell.length_a   1.000
_cell.length_b   1.000
_cell.length_c   1.000
_cell.angle_alpha   90.00
_cell.angle_beta   90.00
_cell.angle_gamma   90.00
#
_symmetry.space_group_name_H-M   'P 1'
#
loop_
_entity.id
_entity.type
_entity.pdbx_description
1 polymer ?
#
loop_
_entity_poly.entity_id
_entity_poly.type
_entity_poly.pdbx_seq_one_letter_code
_entity_poly.pdbx_strand_id
1 'polypeptide(L)'
;YLLQLSLRTNGASNFGSDAAYGTFFSVSGGWVATAEKWFKVPCIDYLKVRASFGSVGSRPNSLYPQYGLYSLGASYNEVPGAVIAQLANKKLTWEKSYTTGIGLDLNMFKRLRMTFDFYSKRTSNLLFAVPISGVIGVTSIWQNIGELTNTGFETTLSADIIKAKDLTWTV
;
A
#
# COMPACT_ATOMS: atom_id res chain seq x y z
N TYR A 1 -2.68 25.90 -7.36
CA TYR A 1 -1.94 24.65 -7.61
C TYR A 1 -1.37 24.15 -6.29
N LEU A 2 -1.36 22.83 -6.09
CA LEU A 2 -0.80 22.15 -4.93
C LEU A 2 0.19 21.11 -5.45
N LEU A 3 1.36 21.00 -4.82
CA LEU A 3 2.34 19.96 -5.13
C LEU A 3 2.94 19.44 -3.83
N GLN A 4 3.01 18.12 -3.71
CA GLN A 4 3.65 17.45 -2.58
C GLN A 4 4.61 16.40 -3.11
N LEU A 5 5.83 16.41 -2.59
CA LEU A 5 6.86 15.43 -2.86
C LEU A 5 7.29 14.80 -1.54
N SER A 6 7.52 13.50 -1.53
CA SER A 6 8.05 12.79 -0.36
C SER A 6 9.08 11.76 -0.82
N LEU A 7 10.17 11.67 -0.08
CA LEU A 7 11.19 10.65 -0.21
C LEU A 7 11.46 10.07 1.18
N ARG A 8 11.44 8.74 1.29
CA ARG A 8 11.63 8.04 2.54
C ARG A 8 12.54 6.84 2.35
N THR A 9 13.53 6.69 3.21
CA THR A 9 14.37 5.49 3.29
C THR A 9 14.10 4.79 4.62
N ASN A 10 13.79 3.49 4.54
CA ASN A 10 13.55 2.65 5.70
C ASN A 10 14.63 1.57 5.79
N GLY A 11 15.09 1.29 6.99
CA GLY A 11 15.97 0.16 7.27
C GLY A 11 15.23 -0.95 7.99
N ALA A 12 15.54 -2.22 7.68
CA ALA A 12 15.01 -3.38 8.37
C ALA A 12 16.06 -4.48 8.48
N SER A 13 16.28 -4.96 9.71
CA SER A 13 17.19 -6.06 10.02
C SER A 13 16.65 -7.45 9.62
N ASN A 14 15.38 -7.51 9.20
CA ASN A 14 14.73 -8.74 8.74
C ASN A 14 15.29 -9.24 7.39
N PHE A 15 15.99 -8.38 6.66
CA PHE A 15 16.58 -8.69 5.35
C PHE A 15 18.09 -8.83 5.43
N GLY A 16 18.70 -9.49 4.43
CA GLY A 16 20.15 -9.54 4.26
C GLY A 16 20.75 -8.15 4.05
N SER A 17 22.08 -8.06 4.18
CA SER A 17 22.83 -6.80 4.06
C SER A 17 22.47 -6.00 2.80
N ASP A 18 22.25 -6.70 1.68
CA ASP A 18 22.03 -6.12 0.36
C ASP A 18 20.61 -5.53 0.19
N ALA A 19 19.65 -5.94 1.03
CA ALA A 19 18.26 -5.52 1.02
C ALA A 19 17.82 -4.82 2.30
N ALA A 20 18.74 -4.54 3.24
CA ALA A 20 18.45 -3.93 4.53
C ALA A 20 17.74 -2.58 4.41
N TYR A 21 18.01 -1.82 3.36
CA TYR A 21 17.42 -0.49 3.12
C TYR A 21 16.51 -0.51 1.90
N GLY A 22 15.34 0.11 2.04
CA GLY A 22 14.39 0.36 0.96
C GLY A 22 14.10 1.85 0.85
N THR A 23 14.22 2.42 -0.35
CA THR A 23 13.87 3.81 -0.63
C THR A 23 12.55 3.87 -1.37
N PHE A 24 11.64 4.72 -0.88
CA PHE A 24 10.27 4.89 -1.37
C PHE A 24 10.01 6.37 -1.60
N PHE A 25 9.20 6.67 -2.59
CA PHE A 25 8.89 8.05 -2.95
C PHE A 25 7.40 8.22 -3.21
N SER A 26 6.93 9.45 -3.09
CA SER A 26 5.60 9.82 -3.57
C SER A 26 5.60 11.21 -4.15
N VAL A 27 4.76 11.41 -5.16
CA VAL A 27 4.45 12.69 -5.77
C VAL A 27 2.94 12.82 -5.86
N SER A 28 2.41 13.96 -5.46
CA SER A 28 1.00 14.28 -5.64
C SER A 28 0.83 15.74 -6.07
N GLY A 29 -0.15 15.95 -6.94
CA GLY A 29 -0.52 17.26 -7.43
C GLY A 29 -2.03 17.49 -7.30
N GLY A 30 -2.40 18.75 -7.10
CA GLY A 30 -3.79 19.19 -7.09
C GLY A 30 -3.96 20.52 -7.83
N TRP A 31 -4.98 20.57 -8.63
CA TRP A 31 -5.37 21.77 -9.36
C TRP A 31 -6.81 22.15 -9.01
N VAL A 32 -6.99 23.36 -8.47
CA VAL A 32 -8.28 23.92 -8.17
C VAL A 32 -8.72 24.75 -9.36
N ALA A 33 -9.51 24.16 -10.27
CA ALA A 33 -9.93 24.80 -11.49
C ALA A 33 -10.81 26.05 -11.25
N THR A 34 -11.63 26.03 -10.20
CA THR A 34 -12.48 27.16 -9.81
C THR A 34 -11.70 28.39 -9.32
N ALA A 35 -10.42 28.24 -8.98
CA ALA A 35 -9.56 29.36 -8.63
C ALA A 35 -9.03 30.13 -9.86
N GLU A 36 -9.23 29.61 -11.08
CA GLU A 36 -8.76 30.21 -12.30
C GLU A 36 -9.71 31.33 -12.77
N LYS A 37 -9.15 32.44 -13.24
CA LYS A 37 -9.91 33.63 -13.71
C LYS A 37 -10.82 33.35 -14.89
N TRP A 38 -10.49 32.35 -15.72
CA TRP A 38 -11.24 31.95 -16.89
C TRP A 38 -12.39 30.99 -16.57
N PHE A 39 -12.37 30.33 -15.40
CA PHE A 39 -13.39 29.40 -14.98
C PHE A 39 -14.60 30.13 -14.39
N LYS A 40 -15.63 30.34 -15.22
CA LYS A 40 -16.87 31.04 -14.84
C LYS A 40 -18.09 30.19 -15.12
N VAL A 41 -18.24 29.09 -14.40
CA VAL A 41 -19.41 28.20 -14.53
C VAL A 41 -20.28 28.38 -13.30
N PRO A 42 -21.46 29.03 -13.39
CA PRO A 42 -22.26 29.44 -12.23
C PRO A 42 -22.83 28.27 -11.42
N CYS A 43 -22.90 27.07 -12.01
CA CYS A 43 -23.40 25.87 -11.33
C CYS A 43 -22.33 25.12 -10.53
N ILE A 44 -21.05 25.43 -10.72
CA ILE A 44 -19.93 24.75 -10.08
C ILE A 44 -19.30 25.67 -9.05
N ASP A 45 -19.46 25.34 -7.77
CA ASP A 45 -18.92 26.12 -6.67
C ASP A 45 -17.44 25.76 -6.40
N TYR A 46 -17.07 24.51 -6.63
CA TYR A 46 -15.71 24.01 -6.41
C TYR A 46 -15.40 22.84 -7.33
N LEU A 47 -14.28 22.92 -8.00
CA LEU A 47 -13.75 21.85 -8.84
C LEU A 47 -12.24 21.71 -8.59
N LYS A 48 -11.83 20.53 -8.10
CA LYS A 48 -10.44 20.18 -7.89
C LYS A 48 -10.12 18.85 -8.53
N VAL A 49 -9.07 18.82 -9.32
CA VAL A 49 -8.47 17.61 -9.87
C VAL A 49 -7.25 17.24 -9.04
N ARG A 50 -7.14 15.96 -8.69
CA ARG A 50 -6.03 15.40 -7.92
C ARG A 50 -5.37 14.29 -8.71
N ALA A 51 -4.04 14.20 -8.65
CA ALA A 51 -3.30 13.06 -9.14
C ALA A 51 -2.19 12.72 -8.15
N SER A 52 -1.95 11.44 -7.94
CA SER A 52 -0.91 10.96 -7.05
C SER A 52 -0.25 9.69 -7.59
N PHE A 53 1.04 9.57 -7.36
CA PHE A 53 1.81 8.37 -7.62
C PHE A 53 2.82 8.17 -6.51
N GLY A 54 2.92 6.96 -5.99
CA GLY A 54 3.87 6.68 -4.91
C GLY A 54 4.17 5.22 -4.74
N SER A 55 5.26 4.96 -4.02
CA SER A 55 5.70 3.63 -3.66
C SER A 55 5.78 3.47 -2.14
N VAL A 56 5.45 2.26 -1.66
CA VAL A 56 5.55 1.87 -0.25
C VAL A 56 6.16 0.48 -0.19
N GLY A 57 7.05 0.27 0.78
CA GLY A 57 7.62 -1.04 1.08
C GLY A 57 6.97 -1.69 2.30
N SER A 58 6.77 -3.00 2.21
CA SER A 58 6.37 -3.84 3.32
C SER A 58 7.47 -4.87 3.62
N ARG A 59 7.57 -5.28 4.88
CA ARG A 59 8.52 -6.29 5.37
C ARG A 59 7.77 -7.48 5.97
N PRO A 60 8.35 -8.68 6.03
CA PRO A 60 7.73 -9.81 6.71
C PRO A 60 7.61 -9.53 8.22
N ASN A 61 6.58 -10.08 8.84
CA ASN A 61 6.38 -9.99 10.28
C ASN A 61 7.35 -10.89 11.08
N SER A 62 7.96 -11.90 10.41
CA SER A 62 8.98 -12.74 11.03
C SER A 62 10.25 -11.94 11.34
N LEU A 63 10.87 -12.21 12.48
CA LEU A 63 12.10 -11.54 12.92
C LEU A 63 13.34 -12.01 12.14
N TYR A 64 13.35 -13.28 11.72
CA TYR A 64 14.53 -13.92 11.14
C TYR A 64 14.23 -14.67 9.81
N PRO A 65 13.49 -14.11 8.85
CA PRO A 65 13.05 -14.84 7.68
C PRO A 65 14.19 -15.19 6.71
N GLN A 66 15.32 -14.50 6.80
CA GLN A 66 16.50 -14.71 5.96
C GLN A 66 17.42 -15.82 6.47
N TYR A 67 17.34 -16.17 7.76
CA TYR A 67 18.25 -17.12 8.37
C TYR A 67 17.69 -18.54 8.35
N GLY A 68 18.60 -19.52 8.28
CA GLY A 68 18.31 -20.90 8.61
C GLY A 68 18.20 -21.05 10.12
N LEU A 69 17.12 -21.62 10.58
CA LEU A 69 16.87 -21.83 12.01
C LEU A 69 16.80 -23.31 12.34
N TYR A 70 17.27 -23.66 13.53
CA TYR A 70 17.18 -25.01 14.08
C TYR A 70 16.26 -25.01 15.30
N SER A 71 15.48 -26.06 15.47
CA SER A 71 14.75 -26.37 16.70
C SER A 71 15.54 -27.38 17.51
N LEU A 72 15.71 -27.08 18.78
CA LEU A 72 16.46 -27.93 19.74
C LEU A 72 15.54 -28.87 20.55
N GLY A 73 14.25 -28.92 20.23
CA GLY A 73 13.26 -29.74 20.93
C GLY A 73 13.17 -31.19 20.47
N ALA A 74 13.96 -31.59 19.49
CA ALA A 74 13.99 -32.97 19.02
C ALA A 74 14.86 -33.85 19.91
N SER A 75 14.47 -35.12 20.11
CA SER A 75 15.29 -36.13 20.73
C SER A 75 15.26 -37.45 19.97
N TYR A 76 16.35 -38.15 19.95
CA TYR A 76 16.47 -39.48 19.39
C TYR A 76 17.13 -40.39 20.46
N ASN A 77 16.41 -41.44 20.82
CA ASN A 77 16.88 -42.41 21.88
C ASN A 77 17.35 -41.69 23.16
N GLU A 78 16.51 -40.74 23.66
CA GLU A 78 16.78 -39.91 24.84
C GLU A 78 17.97 -38.93 24.75
N VAL A 79 18.62 -38.87 23.59
CA VAL A 79 19.68 -37.91 23.30
C VAL A 79 19.09 -36.67 22.67
N PRO A 80 19.30 -35.44 23.24
CA PRO A 80 18.85 -34.21 22.62
C PRO A 80 19.46 -34.02 21.23
N GLY A 81 18.62 -33.59 20.27
CA GLY A 81 19.03 -33.34 18.89
C GLY A 81 18.51 -31.99 18.38
N ALA A 82 19.03 -31.56 17.26
CA ALA A 82 18.59 -30.38 16.56
C ALA A 82 18.03 -30.77 15.18
N VAL A 83 16.88 -30.19 14.82
CA VAL A 83 16.29 -30.35 13.49
C VAL A 83 16.18 -28.99 12.81
N ILE A 84 16.26 -28.99 11.46
CA ILE A 84 16.06 -27.77 10.69
C ILE A 84 14.61 -27.32 10.85
N ALA A 85 14.40 -26.10 11.34
CA ALA A 85 13.08 -25.49 11.48
C ALA A 85 12.74 -24.53 10.35
N GLN A 86 13.77 -23.91 9.74
CA GLN A 86 13.61 -22.96 8.65
C GLN A 86 14.84 -22.98 7.75
N LEU A 87 14.62 -22.93 6.43
CA LEU A 87 15.69 -22.76 5.45
C LEU A 87 16.07 -21.29 5.30
N ALA A 88 17.36 -21.03 5.12
CA ALA A 88 17.88 -19.69 4.86
C ALA A 88 17.50 -19.22 3.45
N ASN A 89 17.09 -17.95 3.34
CA ASN A 89 16.99 -17.26 2.06
C ASN A 89 17.55 -15.83 2.17
N LYS A 90 18.81 -15.65 1.82
CA LYS A 90 19.50 -14.36 1.83
C LYS A 90 19.04 -13.40 0.73
N LYS A 91 18.26 -13.89 -0.25
CA LYS A 91 17.74 -13.08 -1.37
C LYS A 91 16.42 -12.40 -1.06
N LEU A 92 15.91 -12.53 0.17
CA LEU A 92 14.68 -11.86 0.56
C LEU A 92 14.85 -10.33 0.50
N THR A 93 13.87 -9.68 -0.14
CA THR A 93 13.82 -8.24 -0.32
C THR A 93 12.45 -7.67 0.05
N TRP A 94 12.33 -6.35 0.02
CA TRP A 94 11.10 -5.62 0.28
C TRP A 94 10.00 -5.99 -0.70
N GLU A 95 8.82 -6.23 -0.18
CA GLU A 95 7.59 -6.19 -0.97
C GLU A 95 7.31 -4.73 -1.33
N LYS A 96 7.11 -4.44 -2.63
CA LYS A 96 6.93 -3.08 -3.15
C LYS A 96 5.53 -2.89 -3.70
N SER A 97 4.81 -1.93 -3.15
CA SER A 97 3.51 -1.48 -3.68
C SER A 97 3.67 -0.12 -4.36
N TYR A 98 3.22 -0.04 -5.60
CA TYR A 98 3.07 1.21 -6.36
C TYR A 98 1.58 1.55 -6.44
N THR A 99 1.24 2.76 -6.06
CA THR A 99 -0.15 3.23 -6.09
C THR A 99 -0.24 4.46 -6.97
N THR A 100 -1.12 4.40 -7.97
CA THR A 100 -1.54 5.53 -8.79
C THR A 100 -2.96 5.89 -8.41
N GLY A 101 -3.22 7.17 -8.18
CA GLY A 101 -4.54 7.68 -7.87
C GLY A 101 -4.86 8.92 -8.71
N ILE A 102 -6.09 9.00 -9.21
CA ILE A 102 -6.64 10.19 -9.86
C ILE A 102 -7.98 10.48 -9.20
N GLY A 103 -8.16 11.70 -8.72
CA GLY A 103 -9.38 12.11 -8.04
C GLY A 103 -9.96 13.42 -8.58
N LEU A 104 -11.27 13.53 -8.48
CA LEU A 104 -12.04 14.71 -8.83
C LEU A 104 -12.97 15.07 -7.68
N ASP A 105 -12.82 16.28 -7.13
CA ASP A 105 -13.71 16.83 -6.11
C ASP A 105 -14.58 17.91 -6.77
N LEU A 106 -15.89 17.75 -6.71
CA LEU A 106 -16.87 18.61 -7.36
C LEU A 106 -17.95 19.04 -6.37
N ASN A 107 -18.13 20.34 -6.18
CA ASN A 107 -19.29 20.89 -5.45
C ASN A 107 -20.14 21.71 -6.41
N MET A 108 -21.45 21.48 -6.38
CA MET A 108 -22.42 22.12 -7.26
C MET A 108 -23.63 22.67 -6.49
N PHE A 109 -24.18 23.78 -6.99
CA PHE A 109 -25.42 24.39 -6.47
C PHE A 109 -25.42 24.70 -4.97
N LYS A 110 -24.22 24.78 -4.33
CA LYS A 110 -24.02 24.95 -2.88
C LYS A 110 -24.71 23.89 -2.01
N ARG A 111 -25.08 22.75 -2.60
CA ARG A 111 -25.81 21.65 -1.96
C ARG A 111 -25.30 20.27 -2.29
N LEU A 112 -24.72 20.10 -3.46
CA LEU A 112 -24.26 18.80 -3.95
C LEU A 112 -22.74 18.72 -3.86
N ARG A 113 -22.24 17.69 -3.23
CA ARG A 113 -20.81 17.35 -3.13
C ARG A 113 -20.57 15.97 -3.71
N MET A 114 -19.65 15.89 -4.63
CA MET A 114 -19.29 14.64 -5.33
C MET A 114 -17.77 14.47 -5.29
N THR A 115 -17.35 13.27 -5.00
CA THR A 115 -15.94 12.86 -5.10
C THR A 115 -15.86 11.62 -5.96
N PHE A 116 -14.98 11.64 -6.94
CA PHE A 116 -14.68 10.51 -7.80
C PHE A 116 -13.20 10.18 -7.64
N ASP A 117 -12.91 8.93 -7.33
CA ASP A 117 -11.55 8.43 -7.19
C ASP A 117 -11.36 7.18 -8.05
N PHE A 118 -10.34 7.21 -8.87
CA PHE A 118 -9.80 6.04 -9.56
C PHE A 118 -8.46 5.69 -8.95
N TYR A 119 -8.24 4.42 -8.62
CA TYR A 119 -6.96 3.96 -8.11
C TYR A 119 -6.49 2.68 -8.79
N SER A 120 -5.19 2.54 -8.90
CA SER A 120 -4.51 1.32 -9.31
C SER A 120 -3.32 1.08 -8.40
N LYS A 121 -3.36 -0.03 -7.64
CA LYS A 121 -2.29 -0.47 -6.75
C LYS A 121 -1.71 -1.77 -7.27
N ARG A 122 -0.41 -1.76 -7.60
CA ARG A 122 0.36 -2.93 -8.01
C ARG A 122 1.38 -3.26 -6.93
N THR A 123 1.27 -4.44 -6.35
CA THR A 123 2.20 -4.97 -5.36
C THR A 123 3.02 -6.06 -6.00
N SER A 124 4.34 -5.93 -5.97
CA SER A 124 5.30 -6.88 -6.53
C SER A 124 6.22 -7.42 -5.43
N ASN A 125 6.87 -8.54 -5.72
CA ASN A 125 7.75 -9.24 -4.77
C ASN A 125 7.02 -9.62 -3.47
N LEU A 126 5.78 -10.11 -3.60
CA LEU A 126 4.99 -10.57 -2.45
C LEU A 126 5.76 -11.64 -1.68
N LEU A 127 5.75 -11.52 -0.36
CA LEU A 127 6.44 -12.43 0.55
C LEU A 127 5.54 -13.61 0.90
N PHE A 128 5.88 -14.80 0.39
CA PHE A 128 5.16 -16.04 0.65
C PHE A 128 6.05 -17.11 1.24
N ALA A 129 5.47 -17.92 2.14
CA ALA A 129 6.01 -19.20 2.54
C ALA A 129 5.66 -20.24 1.46
N VAL A 130 6.56 -20.44 0.51
CA VAL A 130 6.37 -21.35 -0.63
C VAL A 130 6.50 -22.79 -0.15
N PRO A 131 5.50 -23.66 -0.39
CA PRO A 131 5.61 -25.06 -0.03
C PRO A 131 6.72 -25.76 -0.84
N ILE A 132 7.50 -26.58 -0.16
CA ILE A 132 8.54 -27.42 -0.72
C ILE A 132 8.38 -28.88 -0.29
N SER A 133 9.10 -29.78 -0.94
CA SER A 133 9.08 -31.21 -0.53
C SER A 133 9.62 -31.35 0.90
N GLY A 134 8.84 -31.98 1.76
CA GLY A 134 9.19 -32.19 3.18
C GLY A 134 10.30 -33.22 3.45
N VAL A 135 10.95 -33.75 2.41
CA VAL A 135 12.01 -34.79 2.54
C VAL A 135 13.17 -34.34 3.43
N ILE A 136 13.42 -33.02 3.50
CA ILE A 136 14.49 -32.43 4.30
C ILE A 136 14.02 -31.97 5.70
N GLY A 137 12.78 -32.31 6.09
CA GLY A 137 12.20 -31.94 7.38
C GLY A 137 11.58 -30.54 7.44
N VAL A 138 11.65 -29.76 6.36
CA VAL A 138 11.02 -28.43 6.26
C VAL A 138 10.05 -28.44 5.09
N THR A 139 8.85 -27.89 5.30
CA THR A 139 7.77 -27.91 4.31
C THR A 139 7.55 -26.61 3.56
N SER A 140 8.27 -25.56 3.92
CA SER A 140 8.16 -24.26 3.25
C SER A 140 9.46 -23.45 3.33
N ILE A 141 9.60 -22.51 2.39
CA ILE A 141 10.69 -21.53 2.35
C ILE A 141 10.11 -20.15 2.02
N TRP A 142 10.57 -19.11 2.73
CA TRP A 142 10.20 -17.72 2.43
C TRP A 142 10.82 -17.26 1.11
N GLN A 143 10.00 -16.76 0.21
CA GLN A 143 10.43 -16.22 -1.08
C GLN A 143 9.62 -14.98 -1.46
N ASN A 144 10.27 -14.10 -2.24
CA ASN A 144 9.57 -13.00 -2.90
C ASN A 144 9.06 -13.49 -4.25
N ILE A 145 7.80 -13.89 -4.30
CA ILE A 145 7.17 -14.38 -5.53
C ILE A 145 5.77 -13.80 -5.67
N GLY A 146 5.37 -13.62 -6.92
CA GLY A 146 4.03 -13.18 -7.23
C GLY A 146 3.87 -11.66 -7.28
N GLU A 147 2.75 -11.29 -7.81
CA GLU A 147 2.31 -9.94 -8.03
C GLU A 147 0.80 -9.87 -7.83
N LEU A 148 0.34 -8.76 -7.27
CA LEU A 148 -1.07 -8.47 -7.08
C LEU A 148 -1.38 -7.09 -7.64
N THR A 149 -2.39 -6.99 -8.50
CA THR A 149 -2.91 -5.71 -8.97
C THR A 149 -4.34 -5.54 -8.47
N ASN A 150 -4.60 -4.41 -7.84
CA ASN A 150 -5.92 -4.00 -7.40
C ASN A 150 -6.25 -2.65 -8.03
N THR A 151 -7.31 -2.61 -8.85
CA THR A 151 -7.76 -1.41 -9.54
C THR A 151 -9.23 -1.21 -9.24
N GLY A 152 -9.61 0.01 -8.91
CA GLY A 152 -10.97 0.33 -8.54
C GLY A 152 -11.35 1.77 -8.84
N PHE A 153 -12.66 1.98 -8.76
CA PHE A 153 -13.30 3.28 -8.88
C PHE A 153 -14.25 3.48 -7.69
N GLU A 154 -14.13 4.61 -7.04
CA GLU A 154 -14.95 4.96 -5.89
C GLU A 154 -15.66 6.29 -6.16
N THR A 155 -16.92 6.38 -5.72
CA THR A 155 -17.71 7.59 -5.84
C THR A 155 -18.41 7.85 -4.51
N THR A 156 -18.25 9.06 -4.02
CA THR A 156 -19.02 9.55 -2.87
C THR A 156 -19.92 10.68 -3.33
N LEU A 157 -21.21 10.59 -2.98
CA LEU A 157 -22.22 11.59 -3.26
C LEU A 157 -22.84 12.05 -1.95
N SER A 158 -22.88 13.34 -1.73
CA SER A 158 -23.55 13.95 -0.57
C SER A 158 -24.38 15.14 -1.01
N ALA A 159 -25.63 15.21 -0.57
CA ALA A 159 -26.56 16.27 -0.94
C ALA A 159 -27.26 16.88 0.27
N ASP A 160 -27.26 18.20 0.36
CA ASP A 160 -28.03 18.94 1.34
C ASP A 160 -29.49 19.11 0.81
N ILE A 161 -30.36 18.15 1.16
CA ILE A 161 -31.77 18.13 0.69
C ILE A 161 -32.55 19.31 1.28
N ILE A 162 -32.42 19.50 2.59
CA ILE A 162 -33.02 20.64 3.29
C ILE A 162 -31.88 21.51 3.82
N LYS A 163 -31.92 22.79 3.50
CA LYS A 163 -31.00 23.80 4.03
C LYS A 163 -31.80 25.03 4.41
N ALA A 164 -32.33 25.03 5.65
CA ALA A 164 -33.03 26.13 6.26
C ALA A 164 -32.16 26.78 7.36
N LYS A 165 -32.63 27.91 7.92
CA LYS A 165 -31.88 28.67 8.91
C LYS A 165 -31.51 27.85 10.15
N ASP A 166 -32.44 26.99 10.60
CA ASP A 166 -32.31 26.21 11.84
C ASP A 166 -32.32 24.69 11.61
N LEU A 167 -32.37 24.24 10.34
CA LEU A 167 -32.41 22.82 9.99
C LEU A 167 -31.61 22.55 8.72
N THR A 168 -30.63 21.64 8.80
CA THR A 168 -29.93 21.09 7.65
C THR A 168 -30.08 19.58 7.64
N TRP A 169 -30.59 19.03 6.53
CA TRP A 169 -30.64 17.59 6.31
C TRP A 169 -29.77 17.21 5.12
N THR A 170 -28.71 16.44 5.40
CA THR A 170 -27.71 15.96 4.43
C THR A 170 -27.82 14.45 4.30
N VAL A 171 -27.73 13.95 3.10
CA VAL A 171 -27.69 12.53 2.74
C VAL A 171 -26.38 12.23 2.05
#